data_9a8ad324a340e1b531bef7704e1646df
#
_entry.id   9a8ad324a340e1b531bef7704e1646df
#
_cell.length_a   1.000
_cell.length_b   1.000
_cell.length_c   1.000
_cell.angle_alpha   90.00
_cell.angle_beta   90.00
_cell.angle_gamma   90.00
#
_symmetry.space_group_name_H-M   'P 1'
#
loop_
_entity.id
_entity.type
_entity.pdbx_description
1 polymer ?
#
loop_
_entity_poly.entity_id
_entity_poly.type
_entity_poly.pdbx_seq_one_letter_code
_entity_poly.pdbx_strand_id
1 'polypeptide(L)'
;MKMKNHLIISLLILSVGFSQRLSEVIETYDYGNIKSIKYHKKTKDRIEKVKFERYYENGQKEKEGTYKDGEKDGLWTYWNENGQKKSEVTYKNGELDGLWISWFENGQKKTEGTWKDGNLISVKGWNEDGSVKE
;
A
#
# COMPACT_ATOMS: atom_id res chain seq x y z
N MET A 1 -15.17 6.64 -26.58
CA MET A 1 -14.26 5.67 -25.94
C MET A 1 -13.04 6.46 -25.45
N LYS A 2 -12.95 6.77 -24.15
CA LYS A 2 -11.80 7.51 -23.60
C LYS A 2 -10.61 6.56 -23.54
N MET A 3 -9.57 6.85 -24.31
CA MET A 3 -8.31 6.11 -24.26
C MET A 3 -7.66 6.31 -22.89
N LYS A 4 -7.48 5.23 -22.13
CA LYS A 4 -6.67 5.24 -20.92
C LYS A 4 -5.21 5.34 -21.35
N ASN A 5 -4.57 6.48 -21.09
CA ASN A 5 -3.14 6.64 -21.35
C ASN A 5 -2.37 5.81 -20.30
N HIS A 6 -1.84 4.67 -20.74
CA HIS A 6 -0.87 3.91 -19.97
C HIS A 6 0.53 4.31 -20.42
N LEU A 7 1.24 5.02 -19.57
CA LEU A 7 2.66 5.32 -19.81
C LEU A 7 3.50 4.23 -19.10
N ILE A 8 4.25 3.46 -19.88
CA ILE A 8 5.22 2.49 -19.35
C ILE A 8 6.56 3.20 -19.27
N ILE A 9 7.04 3.48 -18.07
CA ILE A 9 8.38 4.02 -17.84
C ILE A 9 9.24 2.89 -17.29
N SER A 10 10.29 2.52 -18.01
CA SER A 10 11.31 1.59 -17.55
C SER A 10 12.42 2.37 -16.85
N LEU A 11 12.45 2.35 -15.52
CA LEU A 11 13.52 2.95 -14.74
C LEU A 11 14.59 1.91 -14.41
N LEU A 12 15.83 2.16 -14.84
CA LEU A 12 16.99 1.37 -14.46
C LEU A 12 17.49 1.84 -13.10
N ILE A 13 17.14 1.14 -12.03
CA ILE A 13 17.74 1.39 -10.71
C ILE A 13 19.02 0.54 -10.63
N LEU A 14 20.17 1.19 -10.78
CA LEU A 14 21.49 0.62 -10.49
C LEU A 14 21.67 0.56 -8.98
N SER A 15 21.34 -0.58 -8.34
CA SER A 15 21.84 -0.90 -7.02
C SER A 15 23.09 -1.79 -7.16
N VAL A 16 24.14 -1.42 -6.46
CA VAL A 16 25.41 -2.18 -6.43
C VAL A 16 25.12 -3.58 -5.89
N GLY A 17 25.19 -4.61 -6.78
CA GLY A 17 25.20 -5.99 -6.35
C GLY A 17 24.28 -6.97 -7.10
N PHE A 18 23.06 -6.59 -7.52
CA PHE A 18 22.18 -7.40 -8.38
C PHE A 18 21.24 -6.50 -9.18
N SER A 19 21.41 -6.46 -10.51
CA SER A 19 20.56 -5.67 -11.40
C SER A 19 19.19 -6.35 -11.55
N GLN A 20 18.27 -6.08 -10.61
CA GLN A 20 16.86 -6.41 -10.79
C GLN A 20 16.21 -5.25 -11.55
N ARG A 21 15.83 -5.49 -12.79
CA ARG A 21 15.04 -4.53 -13.58
C ARG A 21 13.61 -4.52 -13.05
N LEU A 22 13.21 -3.43 -12.43
CA LEU A 22 11.81 -3.15 -12.13
C LEU A 22 11.22 -2.38 -13.31
N SER A 23 10.05 -2.76 -13.77
CA SER A 23 9.24 -2.00 -14.70
C SER A 23 8.07 -1.37 -13.97
N GLU A 24 7.77 -0.12 -14.31
CA GLU A 24 6.66 0.63 -13.72
C GLU A 24 5.55 0.77 -14.75
N VAL A 25 4.30 0.51 -14.33
CA VAL A 25 3.09 0.83 -15.08
C VAL A 25 2.39 1.96 -14.34
N ILE A 26 2.33 3.13 -14.96
CA ILE A 26 1.74 4.33 -14.39
C ILE A 26 0.38 4.56 -15.04
N GLU A 27 -0.65 4.70 -14.20
CA GLU A 27 -1.98 5.18 -14.61
C GLU A 27 -2.15 6.62 -14.12
N THR A 28 -2.77 7.45 -14.94
CA THR A 28 -3.07 8.85 -14.59
C THR A 28 -4.56 9.09 -14.51
N TYR A 29 -4.95 10.14 -13.79
CA TYR A 29 -6.27 10.74 -13.87
C TYR A 29 -6.43 11.50 -15.20
N ASP A 30 -7.65 11.88 -15.55
CA ASP A 30 -7.96 12.58 -16.81
C ASP A 30 -7.16 13.89 -16.98
N TYR A 31 -6.74 14.54 -15.90
CA TYR A 31 -5.95 15.78 -15.87
C TYR A 31 -4.42 15.56 -15.79
N GLY A 32 -3.95 14.32 -15.94
CA GLY A 32 -2.53 13.98 -16.00
C GLY A 32 -1.83 13.69 -14.66
N ASN A 33 -2.47 13.93 -13.53
CA ASN A 33 -1.91 13.56 -12.23
C ASN A 33 -1.81 12.05 -12.09
N ILE A 34 -0.75 11.55 -11.43
CA ILE A 34 -0.57 10.12 -11.19
C ILE A 34 -1.71 9.58 -10.34
N LYS A 35 -2.35 8.51 -10.81
CA LYS A 35 -3.40 7.78 -10.10
C LYS A 35 -2.86 6.54 -9.41
N SER A 36 -2.02 5.77 -10.11
CA SER A 36 -1.39 4.58 -9.54
C SER A 36 -0.07 4.24 -10.22
N ILE A 37 0.82 3.59 -9.45
CA ILE A 37 2.05 3.00 -9.94
C ILE A 37 2.06 1.52 -9.53
N LYS A 38 2.25 0.64 -10.51
CA LYS A 38 2.42 -0.80 -10.32
C LYS A 38 3.86 -1.16 -10.67
N TYR A 39 4.60 -1.65 -9.73
CA TYR A 39 5.98 -2.09 -9.91
C TYR A 39 6.01 -3.58 -10.19
N HIS A 40 6.70 -3.95 -11.27
CA HIS A 40 6.85 -5.34 -11.69
C HIS A 40 8.30 -5.74 -11.73
N LYS A 41 8.59 -6.94 -11.26
CA LYS A 41 9.88 -7.60 -11.36
C LYS A 41 9.81 -8.66 -12.46
N LYS A 42 10.76 -8.62 -13.40
CA LYS A 42 10.92 -9.70 -14.38
C LYS A 42 11.83 -10.77 -13.80
N THR A 43 11.31 -11.97 -13.66
CA THR A 43 12.08 -13.19 -13.38
C THR A 43 12.38 -13.92 -14.70
N LYS A 44 13.08 -15.06 -14.65
CA LYS A 44 13.41 -15.86 -15.84
C LYS A 44 12.14 -16.30 -16.57
N ASP A 45 11.09 -16.64 -15.82
CA ASP A 45 9.92 -17.35 -16.35
C ASP A 45 8.64 -16.50 -16.32
N ARG A 46 8.60 -15.39 -15.54
CA ARG A 46 7.39 -14.58 -15.38
C ARG A 46 7.66 -13.11 -15.03
N ILE A 47 6.61 -12.30 -15.16
CA ILE A 47 6.55 -10.92 -14.67
C ILE A 47 5.65 -10.90 -13.43
N GLU A 48 6.16 -10.44 -12.31
CA GLU A 48 5.47 -10.39 -11.03
C GLU A 48 5.25 -8.96 -10.57
N LYS A 49 4.04 -8.62 -10.14
CA LYS A 49 3.77 -7.38 -9.43
C LYS A 49 4.36 -7.51 -8.02
N VAL A 50 5.26 -6.62 -7.65
CA VAL A 50 5.95 -6.65 -6.36
C VAL A 50 5.60 -5.50 -5.42
N LYS A 51 5.14 -4.36 -5.98
CA LYS A 51 4.72 -3.19 -5.19
C LYS A 51 3.59 -2.47 -5.90
N PHE A 52 2.76 -1.76 -5.13
CA PHE A 52 1.68 -0.92 -5.61
C PHE A 52 1.62 0.37 -4.80
N GLU A 53 1.40 1.47 -5.51
CA GLU A 53 1.11 2.79 -4.94
C GLU A 53 -0.12 3.36 -5.61
N ARG A 54 -0.97 4.04 -4.85
CA ARG A 54 -2.10 4.80 -5.35
C ARG A 54 -2.14 6.18 -4.72
N TYR A 55 -2.61 7.13 -5.49
CA TYR A 55 -2.65 8.54 -5.12
C TYR A 55 -4.07 9.08 -5.30
N TYR A 56 -4.43 10.03 -4.49
CA TYR A 56 -5.61 10.88 -4.66
C TYR A 56 -5.40 11.88 -5.81
N GLU A 57 -6.46 12.51 -6.29
CA GLU A 57 -6.37 13.53 -7.35
C GLU A 57 -5.53 14.74 -6.94
N ASN A 58 -5.49 15.06 -5.62
CA ASN A 58 -4.64 16.13 -5.07
C ASN A 58 -3.15 15.77 -5.01
N GLY A 59 -2.73 14.58 -5.49
CA GLY A 59 -1.36 14.09 -5.51
C GLY A 59 -0.88 13.46 -4.19
N GLN A 60 -1.66 13.50 -3.11
CA GLN A 60 -1.34 12.82 -1.86
C GLN A 60 -1.46 11.30 -2.03
N LYS A 61 -0.59 10.55 -1.35
CA LYS A 61 -0.67 9.09 -1.37
C LYS A 61 -1.97 8.62 -0.69
N GLU A 62 -2.70 7.68 -1.34
CA GLU A 62 -3.89 7.02 -0.81
C GLU A 62 -3.52 5.72 -0.10
N LYS A 63 -2.67 4.91 -0.76
CA LYS A 63 -2.19 3.63 -0.22
C LYS A 63 -0.94 3.14 -0.91
N GLU A 64 -0.17 2.34 -0.18
CA GLU A 64 0.94 1.56 -0.73
C GLU A 64 1.10 0.22 -0.03
N GLY A 65 1.77 -0.72 -0.69
CA GLY A 65 2.12 -2.00 -0.12
C GLY A 65 2.79 -2.91 -1.13
N THR A 66 3.22 -4.06 -0.64
CA THR A 66 3.97 -5.05 -1.39
C THR A 66 3.12 -6.26 -1.75
N TYR A 67 3.56 -6.97 -2.77
CA TYR A 67 3.00 -8.23 -3.23
C TYR A 67 4.07 -9.29 -3.32
N LYS A 68 3.67 -10.53 -3.06
CA LYS A 68 4.46 -11.73 -3.28
C LYS A 68 3.54 -12.79 -3.88
N ASP A 69 3.99 -13.43 -4.96
CA ASP A 69 3.22 -14.47 -5.64
C ASP A 69 1.78 -14.07 -6.02
N GLY A 70 1.57 -12.77 -6.33
CA GLY A 70 0.28 -12.20 -6.72
C GLY A 70 -0.62 -11.74 -5.56
N GLU A 71 -0.26 -12.05 -4.32
CA GLU A 71 -1.02 -11.72 -3.12
C GLU A 71 -0.39 -10.60 -2.32
N LYS A 72 -1.18 -9.90 -1.48
CA LYS A 72 -0.64 -8.92 -0.56
C LYS A 72 0.28 -9.60 0.45
N ASP A 73 1.50 -9.05 0.62
CA ASP A 73 2.49 -9.57 1.57
C ASP A 73 3.32 -8.43 2.13
N GLY A 74 3.43 -8.35 3.45
CA GLY A 74 4.09 -7.26 4.16
C GLY A 74 3.15 -6.13 4.59
N LEU A 75 3.74 -4.99 4.92
CA LEU A 75 3.01 -3.82 5.42
C LEU A 75 2.26 -3.12 4.29
N TRP A 76 0.98 -2.82 4.54
CA TRP A 76 0.14 -1.95 3.74
C TRP A 76 -0.23 -0.73 4.53
N THR A 77 0.07 0.45 3.99
CA THR A 77 -0.26 1.74 4.60
C THR A 77 -1.31 2.46 3.78
N TYR A 78 -2.27 3.06 4.48
CA TYR A 78 -3.36 3.85 3.92
C TYR A 78 -3.34 5.24 4.53
N TRP A 79 -3.64 6.26 3.74
CA TRP A 79 -3.68 7.67 4.13
C TRP A 79 -5.03 8.29 3.79
N ASN A 80 -5.37 9.35 4.49
CA ASN A 80 -6.46 10.26 4.17
C ASN A 80 -5.99 11.27 3.09
N GLU A 81 -6.94 11.95 2.45
CA GLU A 81 -6.63 12.97 1.43
C GLU A 81 -5.81 14.15 1.97
N ASN A 82 -5.80 14.38 3.28
CA ASN A 82 -4.97 15.39 3.95
C ASN A 82 -3.52 14.91 4.21
N GLY A 83 -3.15 13.70 3.77
CA GLY A 83 -1.81 13.12 3.93
C GLY A 83 -1.57 12.44 5.29
N GLN A 84 -2.50 12.49 6.22
CA GLN A 84 -2.38 11.80 7.51
C GLN A 84 -2.62 10.30 7.35
N LYS A 85 -1.90 9.48 8.13
CA LYS A 85 -2.12 8.04 8.16
C LYS A 85 -3.53 7.72 8.64
N LYS A 86 -4.22 6.85 7.90
CA LYS A 86 -5.53 6.29 8.22
C LYS A 86 -5.42 4.93 8.88
N SER A 87 -4.60 4.04 8.29
CA SER A 87 -4.34 2.71 8.86
C SER A 87 -3.06 2.08 8.30
N GLU A 88 -2.50 1.17 9.09
CA GLU A 88 -1.45 0.25 8.71
C GLU A 88 -1.91 -1.18 8.98
N VAL A 89 -1.64 -2.08 8.04
CA VAL A 89 -2.12 -3.46 8.07
C VAL A 89 -1.02 -4.39 7.57
N THR A 90 -0.70 -5.42 8.33
CA THR A 90 0.27 -6.43 7.90
C THR A 90 -0.44 -7.63 7.29
N TYR A 91 0.00 -8.00 6.09
CA TYR A 91 -0.50 -9.16 5.34
C TYR A 91 0.60 -10.20 5.17
N LYS A 92 0.18 -11.46 5.06
CA LYS A 92 1.01 -12.59 4.66
C LYS A 92 0.17 -13.50 3.77
N ASN A 93 0.67 -13.77 2.56
CA ASN A 93 -0.04 -14.61 1.57
C ASN A 93 -1.52 -14.21 1.39
N GLY A 94 -1.80 -12.90 1.30
CA GLY A 94 -3.13 -12.34 1.10
C GLY A 94 -4.01 -12.20 2.34
N GLU A 95 -3.64 -12.82 3.45
CA GLU A 95 -4.40 -12.79 4.71
C GLU A 95 -3.83 -11.80 5.72
N LEU A 96 -4.65 -11.34 6.66
CA LEU A 96 -4.20 -10.52 7.79
C LEU A 96 -3.32 -11.38 8.72
N ASP A 97 -2.06 -11.01 8.86
CA ASP A 97 -1.09 -11.70 9.72
C ASP A 97 -0.12 -10.69 10.30
N GLY A 98 -0.32 -10.33 11.55
CA GLY A 98 0.46 -9.34 12.26
C GLY A 98 -0.36 -8.17 12.77
N LEU A 99 0.27 -7.00 12.85
CA LEU A 99 -0.30 -5.82 13.45
C LEU A 99 -1.23 -5.09 12.48
N TRP A 100 -2.37 -4.63 12.99
CA TRP A 100 -3.26 -3.67 12.38
C TRP A 100 -3.44 -2.47 13.29
N ILE A 101 -3.17 -1.27 12.78
CA ILE A 101 -3.37 -0.01 13.51
C ILE A 101 -4.24 0.91 12.66
N SER A 102 -5.15 1.61 13.30
CA SER A 102 -5.88 2.73 12.69
C SER A 102 -5.79 3.99 13.55
N TRP A 103 -5.93 5.15 12.92
CA TRP A 103 -5.87 6.46 13.54
C TRP A 103 -7.13 7.26 13.27
N PHE A 104 -7.46 8.15 14.17
CA PHE A 104 -8.43 9.23 13.96
C PHE A 104 -7.84 10.33 13.07
N GLU A 105 -8.67 11.20 12.54
CA GLU A 105 -8.22 12.35 11.73
C GLU A 105 -7.36 13.34 12.52
N ASN A 106 -7.48 13.38 13.85
CA ASN A 106 -6.61 14.17 14.73
C ASN A 106 -5.21 13.53 14.95
N GLY A 107 -4.93 12.38 14.31
CA GLY A 107 -3.66 11.66 14.40
C GLY A 107 -3.53 10.73 15.62
N GLN A 108 -4.50 10.71 16.52
CA GLN A 108 -4.49 9.81 17.67
C GLN A 108 -4.85 8.38 17.25
N LYS A 109 -4.28 7.39 17.95
CA LYS A 109 -4.60 5.98 17.71
C LYS A 109 -6.07 5.71 18.02
N LYS A 110 -6.75 5.03 17.08
CA LYS A 110 -8.15 4.63 17.19
C LYS A 110 -8.30 3.17 17.57
N THR A 111 -7.52 2.30 16.90
CA THR A 111 -7.59 0.85 17.11
C THR A 111 -6.22 0.24 16.88
N GLU A 112 -5.90 -0.77 17.66
CA GLU A 112 -4.76 -1.66 17.44
C GLU A 112 -5.24 -3.09 17.59
N GLY A 113 -4.95 -3.94 16.62
CA GLY A 113 -5.31 -5.35 16.64
C GLY A 113 -4.14 -6.21 16.19
N THR A 114 -4.09 -7.42 16.70
CA THR A 114 -3.16 -8.47 16.27
C THR A 114 -3.95 -9.55 15.57
N TRP A 115 -3.50 -9.89 14.36
CA TRP A 115 -4.10 -10.92 13.52
C TRP A 115 -3.12 -12.06 13.29
N LYS A 116 -3.63 -13.27 13.14
CA LYS A 116 -2.86 -14.46 12.79
C LYS A 116 -3.67 -15.35 11.85
N ASP A 117 -3.10 -15.62 10.66
CA ASP A 117 -3.73 -16.47 9.64
C ASP A 117 -5.20 -16.08 9.40
N GLY A 118 -5.48 -14.77 9.20
CA GLY A 118 -6.81 -14.19 8.99
C GLY A 118 -7.71 -14.08 10.23
N ASN A 119 -7.27 -14.56 11.41
CA ASN A 119 -8.05 -14.54 12.64
C ASN A 119 -7.61 -13.40 13.57
N LEU A 120 -8.58 -12.69 14.16
CA LEU A 120 -8.31 -11.66 15.18
C LEU A 120 -7.92 -12.31 16.49
N ILE A 121 -6.70 -12.02 16.97
CA ILE A 121 -6.17 -12.54 18.24
C ILE A 121 -6.45 -11.59 19.39
N SER A 122 -6.24 -10.29 19.17
CA SER A 122 -6.48 -9.26 20.18
C SER A 122 -6.84 -7.94 19.51
N VAL A 123 -7.60 -7.11 20.23
CA VAL A 123 -7.93 -5.75 19.79
C VAL A 123 -8.01 -4.82 20.99
N LYS A 124 -7.52 -3.59 20.81
CA LYS A 124 -7.61 -2.49 21.76
C LYS A 124 -8.09 -1.25 21.03
N GLY A 125 -8.99 -0.49 21.65
CA GLY A 125 -9.54 0.73 21.10
C GLY A 125 -9.27 1.94 21.98
N TRP A 126 -9.29 3.12 21.38
CA TRP A 126 -9.16 4.43 22.04
C TRP A 126 -10.27 5.36 21.58
N ASN A 127 -10.63 6.30 22.42
CA ASN A 127 -11.47 7.45 22.08
C ASN A 127 -10.62 8.54 21.42
N GLU A 128 -11.27 9.53 20.82
CA GLU A 128 -10.56 10.65 20.15
C GLU A 128 -9.74 11.53 21.11
N ASP A 129 -10.03 11.49 22.41
CA ASP A 129 -9.27 12.16 23.47
C ASP A 129 -8.04 11.34 23.95
N GLY A 130 -7.83 10.15 23.37
CA GLY A 130 -6.74 9.24 23.70
C GLY A 130 -7.01 8.31 24.90
N SER A 131 -8.18 8.40 25.55
CA SER A 131 -8.56 7.46 26.57
C SER A 131 -8.86 6.07 26.00
N VAL A 132 -8.56 5.03 26.75
CA VAL A 132 -8.81 3.63 26.36
C VAL A 132 -10.31 3.36 26.39
N LYS A 133 -10.83 2.68 25.37
CA LYS A 133 -12.18 2.15 25.39
C LYS A 133 -12.24 0.95 26.33
N GLU A 134 -13.22 0.97 27.22
CA GLU A 134 -13.54 -0.19 28.07
C GLU A 134 -14.23 -1.30 27.27
#